data_f2970e1e9fc0776a857194c5dcce20cc
#
_entry.id   f2970e1e9fc0776a857194c5dcce20cc
#
_cell.length_a   1.000
_cell.length_b   1.000
_cell.length_c   1.000
_cell.angle_alpha   90.00
_cell.angle_beta   90.00
_cell.angle_gamma   90.00
#
_symmetry.space_group_name_H-M   'P 1'
#
loop_
_entity.id
_entity.type
_entity.pdbx_description
1 polymer ?
#
loop_
_entity_poly.entity_id
_entity_poly.type
_entity_poly.pdbx_seq_one_letter_code
_entity_poly.pdbx_strand_id
1 'polypeptide(L)'
;MAYGEELLPTATWLADASSEEARRRSERAETLLNVANKLAATLSLDEVLVTLIDLATGAIDAERGSLFLYDVQTEELYSLVAQGDFKREIRFLGTDGIAGHVFNTARGLVVDDAYADPRFNPTIDGQTGFVTKSILCAPVRSVAGEIIGVAQCLNKRRGRFSNEDLRLLEEICTQAAAALKNGQLVDKMRLSRQQELEFLDVVADITSEIDLGALLQKVMSEATRMLNAERSTLFLNDGKSNELWSQVGEGLGASEIRMPNTLGIAGHVFTSGETVNIPYAYADLRFNPAFDQETGFFTRSILCVPVINKHGKTIGVTQVLNKIGGPFTREDESRLKAFTAQVSIALENAKLFNDIQNMKNYNESMLQSMSNGVLTLDEDGRIITCNAAGLRILQRRGGDVVGQPADAFFIEANLWVLECVQKVVESQVADISMDAELKFKGTLFSVNVTVLPLVSVEKKKIGTMIIIEDITSEKRVKSTMSRYMDPRLADRLLESGEEILGGKNTLATILFTD
;
A
#
# COMPACT_ATOMS: atom_id res chain seq x y z
N MET A 1 97.24 -47.67 -23.45
CA MET A 1 96.01 -47.28 -24.13
C MET A 1 94.96 -47.09 -23.09
N ALA A 2 94.70 -45.85 -22.77
CA ALA A 2 93.65 -45.47 -21.80
C ALA A 2 92.62 -44.66 -22.59
N TYR A 3 91.42 -45.14 -22.69
CA TYR A 3 90.27 -44.37 -23.19
C TYR A 3 89.63 -43.63 -22.01
N GLY A 4 89.70 -42.33 -22.07
CA GLY A 4 88.90 -41.44 -21.17
C GLY A 4 87.48 -41.33 -21.67
N GLU A 5 86.53 -41.72 -20.79
CA GLU A 5 85.11 -41.41 -20.98
C GLU A 5 84.84 -39.90 -20.53
N GLU A 6 84.57 -39.05 -21.52
CA GLU A 6 83.94 -37.75 -21.24
C GLU A 6 82.49 -37.94 -20.88
N LEU A 7 82.17 -37.81 -19.60
CA LEU A 7 80.79 -37.68 -19.08
C LEU A 7 80.20 -36.30 -19.47
N LEU A 8 79.18 -36.36 -20.31
CA LEU A 8 78.39 -35.18 -20.75
C LEU A 8 77.64 -34.52 -19.54
N PRO A 9 77.61 -33.19 -19.45
CA PRO A 9 76.91 -32.47 -18.39
C PRO A 9 75.43 -32.18 -18.77
N THR A 10 74.62 -33.24 -18.95
CA THR A 10 73.21 -33.08 -19.40
C THR A 10 72.15 -33.34 -18.31
N ALA A 11 72.54 -33.77 -17.11
CA ALA A 11 71.56 -34.14 -16.07
C ALA A 11 71.25 -33.04 -15.07
N THR A 12 72.14 -32.09 -14.82
CA THR A 12 71.98 -31.05 -13.78
C THR A 12 71.03 -29.95 -14.19
N TRP A 13 71.07 -29.47 -15.41
CA TRP A 13 70.19 -28.37 -15.84
C TRP A 13 68.75 -28.83 -16.16
N LEU A 14 68.50 -30.11 -16.46
CA LEU A 14 67.15 -30.67 -16.56
C LEU A 14 66.51 -30.84 -15.15
N ALA A 15 67.31 -31.18 -14.14
CA ALA A 15 66.85 -31.24 -12.75
C ALA A 15 66.57 -29.82 -12.18
N ASP A 16 67.38 -28.81 -12.48
CA ASP A 16 67.17 -27.43 -12.09
C ASP A 16 65.96 -26.79 -12.81
N ALA A 17 65.73 -27.06 -14.08
CA ALA A 17 64.57 -26.60 -14.82
C ALA A 17 63.27 -27.22 -14.30
N SER A 18 63.31 -28.52 -13.91
CA SER A 18 62.14 -29.20 -13.33
C SER A 18 61.82 -28.71 -11.89
N SER A 19 62.84 -28.35 -11.11
CA SER A 19 62.67 -27.79 -9.77
C SER A 19 62.15 -26.34 -9.80
N GLU A 20 62.57 -25.56 -10.75
CA GLU A 20 62.10 -24.20 -10.95
C GLU A 20 60.67 -24.16 -11.48
N GLU A 21 60.28 -25.07 -12.36
CA GLU A 21 58.92 -25.23 -12.84
C GLU A 21 57.98 -25.72 -11.73
N ALA A 22 58.40 -26.64 -10.87
CA ALA A 22 57.65 -27.08 -9.68
C ALA A 22 57.47 -25.96 -8.68
N ARG A 23 58.52 -25.11 -8.46
CA ARG A 23 58.42 -23.95 -7.58
C ARG A 23 57.43 -22.93 -8.10
N ARG A 24 57.49 -22.58 -9.41
CA ARG A 24 56.55 -21.67 -10.06
C ARG A 24 55.10 -22.17 -9.97
N ARG A 25 54.86 -23.48 -10.12
CA ARG A 25 53.53 -24.10 -9.95
C ARG A 25 53.05 -23.98 -8.51
N SER A 26 53.90 -24.16 -7.51
CA SER A 26 53.57 -24.01 -6.09
C SER A 26 53.22 -22.53 -5.76
N GLU A 27 54.02 -21.57 -6.17
CA GLU A 27 53.79 -20.16 -5.96
C GLU A 27 52.44 -19.70 -6.61
N ARG A 28 52.13 -20.22 -7.81
CA ARG A 28 50.87 -19.97 -8.50
C ARG A 28 49.69 -20.57 -7.76
N ALA A 29 49.81 -21.81 -7.27
CA ALA A 29 48.75 -22.47 -6.49
C ALA A 29 48.48 -21.73 -5.17
N GLU A 30 49.52 -21.22 -4.49
CA GLU A 30 49.40 -20.41 -3.29
C GLU A 30 48.69 -19.07 -3.56
N THR A 31 49.02 -18.42 -4.66
CA THR A 31 48.36 -17.17 -5.10
C THR A 31 46.87 -17.41 -5.34
N LEU A 32 46.50 -18.46 -6.08
CA LEU A 32 45.10 -18.81 -6.37
C LEU A 32 44.31 -19.17 -5.10
N LEU A 33 44.93 -19.92 -4.17
CA LEU A 33 44.31 -20.27 -2.89
C LEU A 33 44.06 -19.00 -2.04
N ASN A 34 45.02 -18.09 -2.04
CA ASN A 34 44.88 -16.81 -1.33
C ASN A 34 43.75 -15.94 -1.93
N VAL A 35 43.65 -15.90 -3.28
CA VAL A 35 42.53 -15.25 -3.98
C VAL A 35 41.20 -15.88 -3.58
N ALA A 36 41.09 -17.20 -3.65
CA ALA A 36 39.85 -17.93 -3.31
C ALA A 36 39.41 -17.65 -1.87
N ASN A 37 40.36 -17.73 -0.90
CA ASN A 37 40.06 -17.49 0.51
C ASN A 37 39.62 -16.05 0.79
N LYS A 38 40.28 -15.05 0.19
CA LYS A 38 39.88 -13.64 0.37
C LYS A 38 38.51 -13.36 -0.24
N LEU A 39 38.23 -13.89 -1.41
CA LEU A 39 36.94 -13.70 -2.09
C LEU A 39 35.80 -14.43 -1.35
N ALA A 40 36.04 -15.60 -0.76
CA ALA A 40 35.05 -16.34 0.00
C ALA A 40 34.64 -15.63 1.30
N ALA A 41 35.50 -14.77 1.86
CA ALA A 41 35.21 -14.00 3.07
C ALA A 41 34.44 -12.68 2.80
N THR A 42 34.23 -12.33 1.54
CA THR A 42 33.65 -11.06 1.11
C THR A 42 32.15 -11.21 0.82
N LEU A 43 31.33 -10.34 1.40
CA LEU A 43 29.87 -10.46 1.36
C LEU A 43 29.19 -9.47 0.40
N SER A 44 29.88 -8.41 -0.05
CA SER A 44 29.31 -7.40 -0.96
C SER A 44 29.97 -7.48 -2.34
N LEU A 45 29.21 -7.18 -3.39
CA LEU A 45 29.72 -7.14 -4.76
C LEU A 45 30.89 -6.14 -4.91
N ASP A 46 30.76 -4.96 -4.33
CA ASP A 46 31.79 -3.90 -4.39
C ASP A 46 33.12 -4.35 -3.78
N GLU A 47 33.06 -5.00 -2.62
CA GLU A 47 34.26 -5.52 -1.97
C GLU A 47 34.89 -6.67 -2.76
N VAL A 48 34.10 -7.55 -3.38
CA VAL A 48 34.59 -8.60 -4.28
C VAL A 48 35.32 -8.00 -5.46
N LEU A 49 34.74 -6.96 -6.09
CA LEU A 49 35.32 -6.27 -7.22
C LEU A 49 36.65 -5.60 -6.88
N VAL A 50 36.73 -4.87 -5.78
CA VAL A 50 37.96 -4.22 -5.29
C VAL A 50 39.03 -5.27 -4.99
N THR A 51 38.68 -6.29 -4.23
CA THR A 51 39.62 -7.35 -3.83
C THR A 51 40.19 -8.08 -5.04
N LEU A 52 39.35 -8.39 -6.03
CA LEU A 52 39.77 -9.04 -7.27
C LEU A 52 40.75 -8.17 -8.07
N ILE A 53 40.41 -6.90 -8.25
CA ILE A 53 41.27 -5.96 -8.98
C ILE A 53 42.64 -5.81 -8.29
N ASP A 54 42.67 -5.66 -6.97
CA ASP A 54 43.90 -5.52 -6.21
C ASP A 54 44.77 -6.78 -6.29
N LEU A 55 44.16 -7.96 -6.17
CA LEU A 55 44.86 -9.23 -6.27
C LEU A 55 45.40 -9.47 -7.70
N ALA A 56 44.61 -9.21 -8.74
CA ALA A 56 45.02 -9.35 -10.13
C ALA A 56 46.16 -8.37 -10.49
N THR A 57 46.03 -7.13 -10.11
CA THR A 57 47.03 -6.07 -10.35
C THR A 57 48.36 -6.37 -9.66
N GLY A 58 48.30 -6.83 -8.40
CA GLY A 58 49.48 -7.24 -7.62
C GLY A 58 50.16 -8.48 -8.18
N ALA A 59 49.41 -9.52 -8.52
CA ALA A 59 49.96 -10.77 -9.03
C ALA A 59 50.60 -10.62 -10.44
N ILE A 60 50.06 -9.70 -11.24
CA ILE A 60 50.49 -9.46 -12.63
C ILE A 60 51.54 -8.33 -12.75
N ASP A 61 51.80 -7.62 -11.65
CA ASP A 61 52.69 -6.43 -11.62
C ASP A 61 52.22 -5.32 -12.60
N ALA A 62 50.92 -5.02 -12.57
CA ALA A 62 50.32 -3.96 -13.42
C ALA A 62 50.17 -2.63 -12.63
N GLU A 63 50.11 -1.51 -13.33
CA GLU A 63 49.91 -0.19 -12.72
C GLU A 63 48.46 0.00 -12.24
N ARG A 64 47.49 -0.49 -13.03
CA ARG A 64 46.05 -0.34 -12.75
C ARG A 64 45.27 -1.57 -13.24
N GLY A 65 44.14 -1.84 -12.59
CA GLY A 65 43.19 -2.85 -13.01
C GLY A 65 41.77 -2.28 -13.09
N SER A 66 40.93 -2.92 -13.90
CA SER A 66 39.52 -2.64 -14.03
C SER A 66 38.75 -3.93 -14.25
N LEU A 67 37.58 -4.03 -13.68
CA LEU A 67 36.64 -5.14 -13.91
C LEU A 67 35.32 -4.56 -14.40
N PHE A 68 34.86 -5.06 -15.53
CA PHE A 68 33.59 -4.68 -16.14
C PHE A 68 32.64 -5.87 -16.07
N LEU A 69 31.46 -5.67 -15.48
CA LEU A 69 30.37 -6.64 -15.49
C LEU A 69 29.38 -6.31 -16.60
N TYR A 70 28.70 -7.32 -17.11
CA TYR A 70 27.72 -7.15 -18.18
C TYR A 70 26.31 -6.98 -17.62
N ASP A 71 25.64 -5.94 -18.02
CA ASP A 71 24.23 -5.68 -17.75
C ASP A 71 23.38 -6.17 -18.92
N VAL A 72 22.60 -7.24 -18.68
CA VAL A 72 21.76 -7.87 -19.72
C VAL A 72 20.60 -6.97 -20.16
N GLN A 73 20.17 -6.02 -19.31
CA GLN A 73 19.02 -5.16 -19.62
C GLN A 73 19.41 -3.99 -20.52
N THR A 74 20.59 -3.41 -20.29
CA THR A 74 21.10 -2.26 -21.06
C THR A 74 22.07 -2.65 -22.18
N GLU A 75 22.50 -3.93 -22.22
CA GLU A 75 23.52 -4.44 -23.13
C GLU A 75 24.88 -3.71 -22.99
N GLU A 76 25.18 -3.22 -21.78
CA GLU A 76 26.38 -2.44 -21.46
C GLU A 76 27.34 -3.20 -20.57
N LEU A 77 28.63 -2.89 -20.72
CA LEU A 77 29.66 -3.22 -19.75
C LEU A 77 29.82 -2.06 -18.77
N TYR A 78 29.74 -2.33 -17.48
CA TYR A 78 29.88 -1.33 -16.42
C TYR A 78 30.91 -1.73 -15.37
N SER A 79 31.63 -0.74 -14.84
CA SER A 79 32.57 -0.91 -13.74
C SER A 79 32.22 0.03 -12.59
N LEU A 80 32.01 -0.53 -11.40
CA LEU A 80 31.76 0.23 -10.17
C LEU A 80 33.06 0.71 -9.51
N VAL A 81 34.22 0.11 -9.88
CA VAL A 81 35.51 0.42 -9.29
C VAL A 81 36.60 0.46 -10.35
N ALA A 82 37.20 1.64 -10.53
CA ALA A 82 38.49 1.79 -11.12
C ALA A 82 39.49 2.18 -10.03
N GLN A 83 40.68 1.55 -9.98
CA GLN A 83 41.74 1.96 -9.05
C GLN A 83 42.19 3.40 -9.35
N GLY A 84 42.24 4.25 -8.33
CA GLY A 84 42.58 5.67 -8.37
C GLY A 84 41.52 6.55 -7.74
N ASP A 85 41.70 7.87 -7.76
CA ASP A 85 40.82 8.86 -7.14
C ASP A 85 39.41 8.99 -7.79
N PHE A 86 39.12 8.22 -8.84
CA PHE A 86 37.88 8.24 -9.61
C PHE A 86 36.90 7.18 -9.05
N LYS A 87 35.98 7.59 -8.19
CA LYS A 87 34.79 6.82 -7.75
C LYS A 87 33.60 7.07 -8.70
N ARG A 88 33.78 6.92 -10.00
CA ARG A 88 32.69 7.10 -10.95
C ARG A 88 32.46 5.80 -11.70
N GLU A 89 31.19 5.41 -11.83
CA GLU A 89 30.80 4.30 -12.68
C GLU A 89 31.16 4.60 -14.14
N ILE A 90 31.87 3.66 -14.78
CA ILE A 90 32.19 3.71 -16.20
C ILE A 90 31.24 2.75 -16.90
N ARG A 91 30.43 3.25 -17.85
CA ARG A 91 29.54 2.45 -18.69
C ARG A 91 29.81 2.67 -20.16
N PHE A 92 29.79 1.61 -20.97
CA PHE A 92 29.88 1.64 -22.41
C PHE A 92 29.21 0.38 -23.02
N LEU A 93 28.87 0.45 -24.29
CA LEU A 93 28.24 -0.67 -24.99
C LEU A 93 29.13 -1.92 -24.94
N GLY A 94 28.50 -3.08 -24.74
CA GLY A 94 29.20 -4.38 -24.68
C GLY A 94 30.01 -4.75 -25.95
N THR A 95 29.90 -3.95 -27.00
CA THR A 95 30.68 -4.10 -28.27
C THR A 95 31.91 -3.23 -28.34
N ASP A 96 32.04 -2.23 -27.45
CA ASP A 96 33.03 -1.17 -27.61
C ASP A 96 34.37 -1.50 -26.96
N GLY A 97 35.42 -1.07 -27.62
CA GLY A 97 36.78 -1.14 -27.12
C GLY A 97 37.35 -2.56 -27.04
N ILE A 98 38.52 -2.66 -26.39
CA ILE A 98 39.20 -3.96 -26.15
C ILE A 98 38.38 -4.85 -25.22
N ALA A 99 37.75 -4.26 -24.20
CA ALA A 99 36.89 -5.00 -23.28
C ALA A 99 35.68 -5.62 -23.99
N GLY A 100 34.96 -4.86 -24.80
CA GLY A 100 33.87 -5.35 -25.63
C GLY A 100 34.27 -6.43 -26.61
N HIS A 101 35.44 -6.29 -27.23
CA HIS A 101 35.99 -7.32 -28.11
C HIS A 101 36.23 -8.64 -27.35
N VAL A 102 36.86 -8.59 -26.17
CA VAL A 102 37.12 -9.78 -25.34
C VAL A 102 35.80 -10.39 -24.83
N PHE A 103 34.83 -9.56 -24.44
CA PHE A 103 33.50 -10.02 -24.03
C PHE A 103 32.82 -10.81 -25.16
N ASN A 104 32.78 -10.27 -26.39
CA ASN A 104 32.08 -10.90 -27.51
C ASN A 104 32.80 -12.12 -28.07
N THR A 105 34.14 -12.09 -28.10
CA THR A 105 34.93 -13.20 -28.64
C THR A 105 35.21 -14.30 -27.62
N ALA A 106 34.99 -14.00 -26.34
CA ALA A 106 35.32 -14.88 -25.24
C ALA A 106 36.79 -15.34 -25.21
N ARG A 107 37.71 -14.55 -25.76
CA ARG A 107 39.14 -14.85 -25.84
C ARG A 107 39.96 -13.74 -25.19
N GLY A 108 40.84 -14.12 -24.28
CA GLY A 108 41.76 -13.17 -23.68
C GLY A 108 42.74 -12.58 -24.71
N LEU A 109 43.22 -11.38 -24.44
CA LEU A 109 44.02 -10.60 -25.35
C LEU A 109 45.15 -9.87 -24.62
N VAL A 110 46.36 -9.84 -25.26
CA VAL A 110 47.50 -9.03 -24.85
C VAL A 110 47.70 -7.96 -25.91
N VAL A 111 47.79 -6.69 -25.50
CA VAL A 111 48.06 -5.53 -26.37
C VAL A 111 49.27 -4.80 -25.83
N ASP A 112 50.34 -4.79 -26.61
CA ASP A 112 51.63 -4.18 -26.23
C ASP A 112 51.65 -2.65 -26.37
N ASP A 113 50.87 -2.12 -27.33
CA ASP A 113 50.70 -0.69 -27.57
C ASP A 113 49.21 -0.40 -27.77
N ALA A 114 48.57 0.19 -26.76
CA ALA A 114 47.13 0.44 -26.75
C ALA A 114 46.72 1.43 -27.85
N TYR A 115 47.50 2.49 -28.07
CA TYR A 115 47.19 3.52 -29.06
C TYR A 115 47.40 3.07 -30.49
N ALA A 116 48.19 2.02 -30.72
CA ALA A 116 48.36 1.40 -32.04
C ALA A 116 47.26 0.40 -32.39
N ASP A 117 46.46 -0.07 -31.39
CA ASP A 117 45.37 -1.01 -31.62
C ASP A 117 44.07 -0.28 -32.01
N PRO A 118 43.52 -0.55 -33.22
CA PRO A 118 42.32 0.14 -33.71
C PRO A 118 41.07 -0.06 -32.88
N ARG A 119 41.05 -1.03 -31.96
CA ARG A 119 39.93 -1.30 -31.02
C ARG A 119 40.02 -0.45 -29.77
N PHE A 120 41.17 0.18 -29.49
CA PHE A 120 41.33 0.97 -28.28
C PHE A 120 40.54 2.28 -28.36
N ASN A 121 39.78 2.59 -27.29
CA ASN A 121 39.02 3.84 -27.16
C ASN A 121 39.74 4.80 -26.21
N PRO A 122 40.38 5.87 -26.70
CA PRO A 122 41.15 6.81 -25.89
C PRO A 122 40.27 7.76 -25.04
N THR A 123 38.96 7.74 -25.20
CA THR A 123 38.04 8.65 -24.51
C THR A 123 38.14 8.50 -22.97
N ILE A 124 38.33 7.26 -22.50
CA ILE A 124 38.47 6.96 -21.07
C ILE A 124 39.76 7.54 -20.49
N ASP A 125 40.85 7.44 -21.23
CA ASP A 125 42.14 8.05 -20.85
C ASP A 125 42.00 9.58 -20.75
N GLY A 126 41.31 10.21 -21.71
CA GLY A 126 41.02 11.63 -21.70
C GLY A 126 40.17 12.08 -20.49
N GLN A 127 39.27 11.24 -20.03
CA GLN A 127 38.39 11.53 -18.86
C GLN A 127 39.10 11.30 -17.52
N THR A 128 39.99 10.31 -17.45
CA THR A 128 40.67 9.90 -16.21
C THR A 128 42.05 10.52 -16.03
N GLY A 129 42.64 11.09 -17.08
CA GLY A 129 44.02 11.57 -17.08
C GLY A 129 45.08 10.46 -17.04
N PHE A 130 44.68 9.20 -17.17
CA PHE A 130 45.58 8.05 -17.19
C PHE A 130 46.01 7.77 -18.62
N VAL A 131 47.26 7.42 -18.84
CA VAL A 131 47.78 7.06 -20.17
C VAL A 131 47.96 5.56 -20.23
N THR A 132 47.12 4.90 -21.00
CA THR A 132 47.16 3.46 -21.22
C THR A 132 48.19 3.10 -22.26
N LYS A 133 49.28 2.42 -21.88
CA LYS A 133 50.34 1.98 -22.78
C LYS A 133 50.15 0.57 -23.27
N SER A 134 49.90 -0.37 -22.35
CA SER A 134 49.70 -1.79 -22.65
C SER A 134 48.50 -2.32 -21.90
N ILE A 135 47.80 -3.31 -22.48
CA ILE A 135 46.57 -3.88 -21.93
C ILE A 135 46.68 -5.41 -21.92
N LEU A 136 46.32 -6.00 -20.77
CA LEU A 136 46.04 -7.42 -20.63
C LEU A 136 44.56 -7.54 -20.31
N CYS A 137 43.80 -8.27 -21.11
CA CYS A 137 42.36 -8.36 -20.98
C CYS A 137 41.89 -9.83 -21.02
N ALA A 138 41.11 -10.25 -20.05
CA ALA A 138 40.61 -11.63 -19.90
C ALA A 138 39.12 -11.66 -19.66
N PRO A 139 38.37 -12.64 -20.23
CA PRO A 139 36.96 -12.81 -19.96
C PRO A 139 36.73 -13.42 -18.55
N VAL A 140 35.72 -12.93 -17.85
CA VAL A 140 35.24 -13.53 -16.61
C VAL A 140 34.13 -14.50 -16.95
N ARG A 141 34.37 -15.80 -16.71
CA ARG A 141 33.45 -16.88 -17.05
C ARG A 141 32.75 -17.42 -15.80
N SER A 142 31.44 -17.57 -15.85
CA SER A 142 30.70 -18.30 -14.85
C SER A 142 31.07 -19.79 -14.85
N VAL A 143 30.73 -20.53 -13.81
CA VAL A 143 30.90 -22.00 -13.74
C VAL A 143 30.19 -22.71 -14.89
N ALA A 144 29.11 -22.12 -15.44
CA ALA A 144 28.36 -22.63 -16.59
C ALA A 144 29.03 -22.29 -17.94
N GLY A 145 30.15 -21.55 -17.95
CA GLY A 145 30.85 -21.11 -19.16
C GLY A 145 30.35 -19.83 -19.79
N GLU A 146 29.32 -19.20 -19.24
CA GLU A 146 28.81 -17.90 -19.70
C GLU A 146 29.79 -16.78 -19.36
N ILE A 147 29.94 -15.81 -20.25
CA ILE A 147 30.73 -14.60 -19.98
C ILE A 147 29.88 -13.62 -19.16
N ILE A 148 30.29 -13.34 -17.93
CA ILE A 148 29.61 -12.41 -17.02
C ILE A 148 30.28 -11.04 -16.96
N GLY A 149 31.46 -10.90 -17.57
CA GLY A 149 32.21 -9.66 -17.57
C GLY A 149 33.62 -9.82 -18.13
N VAL A 150 34.45 -8.81 -17.94
CA VAL A 150 35.82 -8.71 -18.48
C VAL A 150 36.74 -8.05 -17.44
N ALA A 151 37.90 -8.65 -17.18
CA ALA A 151 38.95 -8.04 -16.36
C ALA A 151 40.08 -7.51 -17.22
N GLN A 152 40.56 -6.31 -16.87
CA GLN A 152 41.70 -5.67 -17.53
C GLN A 152 42.77 -5.30 -16.52
N CYS A 153 44.03 -5.56 -16.88
CA CYS A 153 45.23 -5.01 -16.25
C CYS A 153 45.94 -4.06 -17.24
N LEU A 154 46.23 -2.86 -16.78
CA LEU A 154 46.82 -1.78 -17.60
C LEU A 154 48.25 -1.51 -17.18
N ASN A 155 49.13 -1.30 -18.14
CA ASN A 155 50.51 -0.91 -17.99
C ASN A 155 51.31 -1.88 -17.08
N LYS A 156 51.98 -2.84 -17.69
CA LYS A 156 52.93 -3.70 -16.95
C LYS A 156 54.06 -2.84 -16.36
N ARG A 157 54.33 -2.94 -15.09
CA ARG A 157 55.34 -2.13 -14.39
C ARG A 157 56.77 -2.50 -14.83
N ARG A 158 57.01 -3.80 -15.07
CA ARG A 158 58.29 -4.33 -15.49
C ARG A 158 58.13 -5.22 -16.73
N GLY A 159 58.75 -4.86 -17.84
CA GLY A 159 58.68 -5.61 -19.07
C GLY A 159 57.38 -5.44 -19.88
N ARG A 160 56.90 -6.50 -20.51
CA ARG A 160 55.64 -6.57 -21.27
C ARG A 160 54.74 -7.65 -20.72
N PHE A 161 53.44 -7.54 -20.95
CA PHE A 161 52.53 -8.61 -20.64
C PHE A 161 52.83 -9.86 -21.49
N SER A 162 52.84 -11.02 -20.85
CA SER A 162 53.10 -12.30 -21.48
C SER A 162 51.84 -13.17 -21.55
N ASN A 163 51.90 -14.28 -22.31
CA ASN A 163 50.85 -15.26 -22.33
C ASN A 163 50.68 -15.98 -20.95
N GLU A 164 51.72 -15.99 -20.11
CA GLU A 164 51.65 -16.51 -18.75
C GLU A 164 50.83 -15.56 -17.85
N ASP A 165 51.02 -14.24 -17.99
CA ASP A 165 50.21 -13.26 -17.30
C ASP A 165 48.74 -13.38 -17.71
N LEU A 166 48.46 -13.63 -19.00
CA LEU A 166 47.09 -13.86 -19.48
C LEU A 166 46.45 -15.10 -18.82
N ARG A 167 47.17 -16.22 -18.80
CA ARG A 167 46.66 -17.44 -18.14
C ARG A 167 46.42 -17.21 -16.65
N LEU A 168 47.30 -16.51 -15.95
CA LEU A 168 47.14 -16.16 -14.56
C LEU A 168 45.88 -15.30 -14.31
N LEU A 169 45.66 -14.27 -15.17
CA LEU A 169 44.48 -13.45 -15.10
C LEU A 169 43.18 -14.26 -15.33
N GLU A 170 43.19 -15.16 -16.33
CA GLU A 170 42.04 -16.04 -16.62
C GLU A 170 41.73 -17.01 -15.44
N GLU A 171 42.76 -17.51 -14.77
CA GLU A 171 42.58 -18.37 -13.58
C GLU A 171 42.04 -17.59 -12.39
N ILE A 172 42.54 -16.35 -12.15
CA ILE A 172 42.02 -15.46 -11.11
C ILE A 172 40.56 -15.13 -11.40
N CYS A 173 40.21 -14.80 -12.64
CA CYS A 173 38.83 -14.51 -13.06
C CYS A 173 37.91 -15.72 -12.87
N THR A 174 38.41 -16.94 -13.15
CA THR A 174 37.63 -18.18 -12.96
C THR A 174 37.32 -18.42 -11.48
N GLN A 175 38.28 -18.19 -10.59
CA GLN A 175 38.07 -18.33 -9.14
C GLN A 175 37.10 -17.25 -8.61
N ALA A 176 37.16 -16.05 -9.16
CA ALA A 176 36.31 -14.94 -8.75
C ALA A 176 34.85 -15.05 -9.25
N ALA A 177 34.62 -15.76 -10.34
CA ALA A 177 33.32 -15.78 -11.01
C ALA A 177 32.17 -16.22 -10.10
N ALA A 178 32.41 -17.22 -9.24
CA ALA A 178 31.41 -17.68 -8.27
C ALA A 178 31.08 -16.59 -7.22
N ALA A 179 32.10 -15.91 -6.70
CA ALA A 179 31.92 -14.83 -5.73
C ALA A 179 31.19 -13.62 -6.36
N LEU A 180 31.54 -13.25 -7.58
CA LEU A 180 30.89 -12.18 -8.35
C LEU A 180 29.41 -12.49 -8.59
N LYS A 181 29.10 -13.71 -9.02
CA LYS A 181 27.71 -14.14 -9.26
C LYS A 181 26.89 -14.13 -7.96
N ASN A 182 27.47 -14.61 -6.87
CA ASN A 182 26.81 -14.58 -5.55
C ASN A 182 26.60 -13.14 -5.07
N GLY A 183 27.59 -12.27 -5.22
CA GLY A 183 27.46 -10.83 -4.90
C GLY A 183 26.30 -10.18 -5.65
N GLN A 184 26.24 -10.37 -6.98
CA GLN A 184 25.15 -9.88 -7.81
C GLN A 184 23.77 -10.38 -7.36
N LEU A 185 23.68 -11.67 -7.02
CA LEU A 185 22.43 -12.27 -6.52
C LEU A 185 22.02 -11.68 -5.17
N VAL A 186 22.97 -11.51 -4.24
CA VAL A 186 22.71 -10.93 -2.91
C VAL A 186 22.22 -9.49 -3.05
N ASP A 187 22.87 -8.67 -3.88
CA ASP A 187 22.46 -7.29 -4.08
C ASP A 187 21.08 -7.18 -4.74
N LYS A 188 20.81 -8.04 -5.74
CA LYS A 188 19.48 -8.13 -6.35
C LYS A 188 18.42 -8.54 -5.32
N MET A 189 18.72 -9.51 -4.44
CA MET A 189 17.81 -9.94 -3.38
C MET A 189 17.58 -8.82 -2.34
N ARG A 190 18.64 -8.07 -1.97
CA ARG A 190 18.52 -6.93 -1.04
C ARG A 190 17.63 -5.85 -1.62
N LEU A 191 17.85 -5.46 -2.88
CA LEU A 191 17.02 -4.45 -3.55
C LEU A 191 15.56 -4.90 -3.65
N SER A 192 15.33 -6.14 -4.07
CA SER A 192 13.97 -6.71 -4.14
C SER A 192 13.28 -6.72 -2.78
N ARG A 193 13.99 -7.12 -1.72
CA ARG A 193 13.46 -7.13 -0.35
C ARG A 193 13.15 -5.73 0.15
N GLN A 194 14.00 -4.75 -0.14
CA GLN A 194 13.74 -3.35 0.23
C GLN A 194 12.47 -2.84 -0.44
N GLN A 195 12.31 -3.08 -1.74
CA GLN A 195 11.10 -2.71 -2.48
C GLN A 195 9.84 -3.39 -1.92
N GLU A 196 9.95 -4.66 -1.50
CA GLU A 196 8.85 -5.37 -0.86
C GLU A 196 8.47 -4.76 0.50
N LEU A 197 9.45 -4.40 1.34
CA LEU A 197 9.20 -3.74 2.61
C LEU A 197 8.55 -2.37 2.42
N GLU A 198 9.04 -1.55 1.50
CA GLU A 198 8.45 -0.26 1.15
C GLU A 198 6.98 -0.42 0.66
N PHE A 199 6.70 -1.46 -0.13
CA PHE A 199 5.34 -1.77 -0.56
C PHE A 199 4.44 -2.17 0.63
N LEU A 200 4.94 -3.00 1.56
CA LEU A 200 4.19 -3.39 2.76
C LEU A 200 3.90 -2.20 3.68
N ASP A 201 4.83 -1.27 3.84
CA ASP A 201 4.62 -0.04 4.62
C ASP A 201 3.51 0.82 4.00
N VAL A 202 3.52 0.99 2.68
CA VAL A 202 2.45 1.69 1.95
C VAL A 202 1.09 1.00 2.14
N VAL A 203 1.06 -0.32 2.04
CA VAL A 203 -0.17 -1.10 2.25
C VAL A 203 -0.70 -0.95 3.68
N ALA A 204 0.18 -1.04 4.68
CA ALA A 204 -0.19 -0.87 6.09
C ALA A 204 -0.79 0.52 6.34
N ASP A 205 -0.15 1.53 5.79
CA ASP A 205 -0.58 2.91 5.87
C ASP A 205 -1.96 3.16 5.23
N ILE A 206 -2.22 2.56 4.06
CA ILE A 206 -3.51 2.67 3.36
C ILE A 206 -4.60 1.90 4.10
N THR A 207 -4.31 0.70 4.59
CA THR A 207 -5.31 -0.14 5.25
C THR A 207 -5.69 0.34 6.65
N SER A 208 -4.87 1.19 7.27
CA SER A 208 -5.17 1.82 8.56
C SER A 208 -6.03 3.08 8.45
N GLU A 209 -6.18 3.65 7.23
CA GLU A 209 -6.97 4.86 7.01
C GLU A 209 -8.46 4.55 7.01
N ILE A 210 -9.22 5.25 7.84
CA ILE A 210 -10.67 5.03 8.02
C ILE A 210 -11.49 6.10 7.31
N ASP A 211 -10.94 7.32 7.18
CA ASP A 211 -11.62 8.38 6.45
C ASP A 211 -11.50 8.14 4.95
N LEU A 212 -12.65 8.04 4.27
CA LEU A 212 -12.70 7.74 2.84
C LEU A 212 -12.00 8.82 2.00
N GLY A 213 -12.14 10.09 2.36
CA GLY A 213 -11.52 11.19 1.62
C GLY A 213 -9.99 11.16 1.73
N ALA A 214 -9.47 10.99 2.95
CA ALA A 214 -8.04 10.84 3.21
C ALA A 214 -7.47 9.59 2.52
N LEU A 215 -8.21 8.47 2.56
CA LEU A 215 -7.83 7.23 1.89
C LEU A 215 -7.68 7.43 0.37
N LEU A 216 -8.65 8.09 -0.28
CA LEU A 216 -8.60 8.35 -1.72
C LEU A 216 -7.38 9.20 -2.10
N GLN A 217 -7.09 10.26 -1.35
CA GLN A 217 -5.90 11.09 -1.58
C GLN A 217 -4.61 10.30 -1.44
N LYS A 218 -4.49 9.52 -0.37
CA LYS A 218 -3.32 8.70 -0.08
C LYS A 218 -3.08 7.64 -1.16
N VAL A 219 -4.14 6.96 -1.61
CA VAL A 219 -4.06 5.99 -2.71
C VAL A 219 -3.54 6.62 -4.00
N MET A 220 -4.01 7.81 -4.35
CA MET A 220 -3.57 8.50 -5.56
C MET A 220 -2.11 8.93 -5.48
N SER A 221 -1.70 9.57 -4.38
CA SER A 221 -0.30 9.99 -4.20
C SER A 221 0.66 8.81 -4.22
N GLU A 222 0.30 7.69 -3.57
CA GLU A 222 1.14 6.49 -3.56
C GLU A 222 1.18 5.77 -4.91
N ALA A 223 0.08 5.70 -5.65
CA ALA A 223 0.07 5.14 -7.01
C ALA A 223 0.97 5.95 -7.95
N THR A 224 0.91 7.28 -7.89
CA THR A 224 1.76 8.21 -8.66
C THR A 224 3.23 8.00 -8.32
N ARG A 225 3.58 7.96 -7.02
CA ARG A 225 4.95 7.77 -6.52
C ARG A 225 5.52 6.40 -6.90
N MET A 226 4.76 5.33 -6.63
CA MET A 226 5.18 3.95 -6.86
C MET A 226 5.50 3.65 -8.33
N LEU A 227 4.76 4.25 -9.25
CA LEU A 227 4.94 4.05 -10.69
C LEU A 227 5.79 5.13 -11.36
N ASN A 228 6.34 6.07 -10.59
CA ASN A 228 7.08 7.22 -11.11
C ASN A 228 6.32 7.92 -12.26
N ALA A 229 5.09 8.31 -12.01
CA ALA A 229 4.17 8.89 -12.98
C ALA A 229 3.86 10.36 -12.65
N GLU A 230 3.22 11.07 -13.57
CA GLU A 230 2.86 12.49 -13.37
C GLU A 230 1.54 12.66 -12.61
N ARG A 231 0.60 11.72 -12.79
CA ARG A 231 -0.74 11.83 -12.20
C ARG A 231 -1.40 10.46 -12.03
N SER A 232 -2.23 10.33 -11.01
CA SER A 232 -3.14 9.20 -10.84
C SER A 232 -4.54 9.66 -10.44
N THR A 233 -5.52 8.82 -10.70
CA THR A 233 -6.92 9.05 -10.32
C THR A 233 -7.55 7.73 -9.94
N LEU A 234 -8.24 7.69 -8.81
CA LEU A 234 -9.07 6.58 -8.39
C LEU A 234 -10.54 6.94 -8.60
N PHE A 235 -11.19 6.26 -9.51
CA PHE A 235 -12.62 6.38 -9.76
C PHE A 235 -13.39 5.30 -9.04
N LEU A 236 -14.39 5.68 -8.27
CA LEU A 236 -15.34 4.76 -7.64
C LEU A 236 -16.66 4.76 -8.41
N ASN A 237 -17.34 3.62 -8.46
CA ASN A 237 -18.64 3.53 -9.10
C ASN A 237 -19.77 3.90 -8.14
N ASP A 238 -20.59 4.86 -8.54
CA ASP A 238 -21.89 5.12 -7.92
C ASP A 238 -22.95 4.25 -8.62
N GLY A 239 -23.39 3.20 -7.93
CA GLY A 239 -24.39 2.27 -8.47
C GLY A 239 -25.80 2.86 -8.61
N LYS A 240 -26.08 4.06 -8.08
CA LYS A 240 -27.39 4.73 -8.20
C LYS A 240 -27.45 5.58 -9.46
N SER A 241 -26.38 6.32 -9.75
CA SER A 241 -26.30 7.18 -10.95
C SER A 241 -25.68 6.48 -12.15
N ASN A 242 -25.06 5.29 -12.00
CA ASN A 242 -24.25 4.60 -13.00
C ASN A 242 -23.07 5.45 -13.50
N GLU A 243 -22.43 6.16 -12.60
CA GLU A 243 -21.29 7.03 -12.88
C GLU A 243 -20.05 6.56 -12.16
N LEU A 244 -18.90 6.78 -12.80
CA LEU A 244 -17.60 6.80 -12.14
C LEU A 244 -17.34 8.20 -11.59
N TRP A 245 -16.98 8.29 -10.33
CA TRP A 245 -16.66 9.56 -9.68
C TRP A 245 -15.32 9.50 -8.94
N SER A 246 -14.64 10.63 -8.86
CA SER A 246 -13.42 10.81 -8.09
C SER A 246 -13.50 12.12 -7.32
N GLN A 247 -13.20 12.08 -6.04
CA GLN A 247 -13.30 13.25 -5.16
C GLN A 247 -12.12 14.20 -5.33
N VAL A 248 -10.97 13.72 -5.84
CA VAL A 248 -9.75 14.50 -6.03
C VAL A 248 -8.97 13.97 -7.23
N GLY A 249 -8.63 14.85 -8.19
CA GLY A 249 -7.56 14.60 -9.15
C GLY A 249 -6.33 15.39 -8.71
N GLU A 250 -5.18 14.76 -8.59
CA GLU A 250 -3.93 15.45 -8.28
C GLU A 250 -3.68 16.54 -9.35
N GLY A 251 -3.64 17.82 -8.93
CA GLY A 251 -3.45 18.96 -9.83
C GLY A 251 -4.71 19.58 -10.45
N LEU A 252 -5.94 19.18 -10.06
CA LEU A 252 -7.21 19.70 -10.60
C LEU A 252 -8.00 20.60 -9.63
N GLY A 253 -7.46 20.91 -8.46
CA GLY A 253 -8.23 21.58 -7.41
C GLY A 253 -9.30 20.67 -6.78
N ALA A 254 -10.10 21.18 -5.87
CA ALA A 254 -11.11 20.39 -5.14
C ALA A 254 -12.38 20.06 -5.97
N SER A 255 -12.26 19.81 -7.27
CA SER A 255 -13.39 19.52 -8.14
C SER A 255 -13.63 18.02 -8.25
N GLU A 256 -14.83 17.58 -7.91
CA GLU A 256 -15.28 16.22 -8.15
C GLU A 256 -15.42 15.95 -9.65
N ILE A 257 -14.79 14.88 -10.14
CA ILE A 257 -14.95 14.43 -11.52
C ILE A 257 -16.03 13.36 -11.53
N ARG A 258 -17.06 13.55 -12.37
CA ARG A 258 -18.10 12.54 -12.63
C ARG A 258 -18.22 12.26 -14.12
N MET A 259 -18.34 10.99 -14.47
CA MET A 259 -18.55 10.55 -15.86
C MET A 259 -19.38 9.26 -15.91
N PRO A 260 -20.12 9.00 -16.99
CA PRO A 260 -20.78 7.71 -17.18
C PRO A 260 -19.78 6.54 -17.05
N ASN A 261 -20.18 5.48 -16.35
CA ASN A 261 -19.29 4.34 -16.06
C ASN A 261 -18.97 3.46 -17.28
N THR A 262 -19.40 3.86 -18.47
CA THR A 262 -19.08 3.24 -19.76
C THR A 262 -18.17 4.10 -20.63
N LEU A 263 -17.86 5.33 -20.20
CA LEU A 263 -17.15 6.31 -21.01
C LEU A 263 -15.63 6.19 -20.88
N GLY A 264 -14.92 6.28 -22.00
CA GLY A 264 -13.45 6.37 -22.05
C GLY A 264 -12.73 5.10 -21.60
N ILE A 265 -11.44 5.24 -21.31
CA ILE A 265 -10.58 4.12 -20.86
C ILE A 265 -11.05 3.60 -19.48
N ALA A 266 -11.34 4.51 -18.56
CA ALA A 266 -11.79 4.15 -17.21
C ALA A 266 -13.13 3.36 -17.26
N GLY A 267 -14.09 3.81 -18.06
CA GLY A 267 -15.37 3.11 -18.25
C GLY A 267 -15.20 1.75 -18.93
N HIS A 268 -14.30 1.64 -19.89
CA HIS A 268 -13.99 0.37 -20.52
C HIS A 268 -13.40 -0.64 -19.52
N VAL A 269 -12.41 -0.22 -18.71
CA VAL A 269 -11.81 -1.07 -17.66
C VAL A 269 -12.81 -1.44 -16.59
N PHE A 270 -13.70 -0.51 -16.21
CA PHE A 270 -14.75 -0.79 -15.24
C PHE A 270 -15.72 -1.84 -15.72
N THR A 271 -16.15 -1.77 -16.97
CA THR A 271 -17.17 -2.68 -17.55
C THR A 271 -16.60 -4.03 -17.95
N SER A 272 -15.37 -4.07 -18.48
CA SER A 272 -14.72 -5.32 -18.90
C SER A 272 -14.06 -6.06 -17.72
N GLY A 273 -13.63 -5.35 -16.69
CA GLY A 273 -12.78 -5.90 -15.62
C GLY A 273 -11.36 -6.20 -16.07
N GLU A 274 -10.95 -5.76 -17.26
CA GLU A 274 -9.62 -6.01 -17.82
C GLU A 274 -8.71 -4.80 -17.68
N THR A 275 -7.45 -5.06 -17.37
CA THR A 275 -6.42 -4.01 -17.30
C THR A 275 -6.08 -3.50 -18.69
N VAL A 276 -5.91 -2.20 -18.83
CA VAL A 276 -5.50 -1.54 -20.07
C VAL A 276 -4.21 -0.77 -19.86
N ASN A 277 -3.20 -1.05 -20.69
CA ASN A 277 -1.92 -0.36 -20.75
C ASN A 277 -1.71 0.23 -22.15
N ILE A 278 -1.68 1.55 -22.23
CA ILE A 278 -1.60 2.30 -23.49
C ILE A 278 -0.35 3.15 -23.50
N PRO A 279 0.65 2.84 -24.36
CA PRO A 279 1.87 3.62 -24.47
C PRO A 279 1.68 5.00 -25.12
N TYR A 280 0.64 5.16 -25.96
CA TYR A 280 0.33 6.39 -26.69
C TYR A 280 -1.18 6.65 -26.65
N ALA A 281 -1.63 7.50 -25.70
CA ALA A 281 -3.06 7.72 -25.42
C ALA A 281 -3.86 8.18 -26.65
N TYR A 282 -3.34 9.12 -27.42
CA TYR A 282 -4.01 9.67 -28.61
C TYR A 282 -4.10 8.70 -29.80
N ALA A 283 -3.41 7.56 -29.76
CA ALA A 283 -3.55 6.50 -30.76
C ALA A 283 -4.67 5.51 -30.43
N ASP A 284 -5.23 5.56 -29.22
CA ASP A 284 -6.32 4.66 -28.79
C ASP A 284 -7.68 5.33 -29.00
N LEU A 285 -8.57 4.69 -29.78
CA LEU A 285 -9.88 5.23 -30.12
C LEU A 285 -10.82 5.39 -28.91
N ARG A 286 -10.53 4.74 -27.78
CA ARG A 286 -11.30 4.86 -26.54
C ARG A 286 -10.91 6.09 -25.73
N PHE A 287 -9.76 6.69 -26.02
CA PHE A 287 -9.29 7.87 -25.31
C PHE A 287 -10.14 9.10 -25.69
N ASN A 288 -10.58 9.83 -24.67
CA ASN A 288 -11.34 11.07 -24.87
C ASN A 288 -10.43 12.27 -24.54
N PRO A 289 -10.02 13.06 -25.55
CA PRO A 289 -9.13 14.21 -25.35
C PRO A 289 -9.81 15.45 -24.71
N ALA A 290 -11.11 15.42 -24.48
CA ALA A 290 -11.84 16.57 -23.92
C ALA A 290 -11.29 17.00 -22.56
N PHE A 291 -10.92 16.04 -21.69
CA PHE A 291 -10.33 16.34 -20.39
C PHE A 291 -8.96 17.01 -20.51
N ASP A 292 -8.15 16.59 -21.47
CA ASP A 292 -6.84 17.22 -21.72
C ASP A 292 -7.04 18.68 -22.18
N GLN A 293 -8.02 18.92 -23.02
CA GLN A 293 -8.36 20.27 -23.50
C GLN A 293 -8.88 21.19 -22.38
N GLU A 294 -9.71 20.67 -21.47
CA GLU A 294 -10.23 21.43 -20.33
C GLU A 294 -9.16 21.75 -19.28
N THR A 295 -8.28 20.78 -19.00
CA THR A 295 -7.31 20.91 -17.92
C THR A 295 -5.95 21.43 -18.35
N GLY A 296 -5.67 21.49 -19.66
CA GLY A 296 -4.35 21.80 -20.21
C GLY A 296 -3.30 20.70 -19.95
N PHE A 297 -3.72 19.54 -19.49
CA PHE A 297 -2.84 18.37 -19.29
C PHE A 297 -2.69 17.61 -20.62
N PHE A 298 -1.51 17.09 -20.89
CA PHE A 298 -1.24 16.29 -22.09
C PHE A 298 -0.99 14.84 -21.72
N THR A 299 -1.95 13.97 -21.98
CA THR A 299 -1.87 12.55 -21.68
C THR A 299 -1.06 11.81 -22.74
N ARG A 300 0.09 11.26 -22.36
CA ARG A 300 0.98 10.48 -23.24
C ARG A 300 0.71 8.99 -23.10
N SER A 301 0.83 8.45 -21.89
CA SER A 301 0.65 7.03 -21.60
C SER A 301 -0.36 6.82 -20.48
N ILE A 302 -1.09 5.71 -20.54
CA ILE A 302 -2.14 5.36 -19.58
C ILE A 302 -1.96 3.92 -19.10
N LEU A 303 -1.99 3.74 -17.79
CA LEU A 303 -2.19 2.44 -17.18
C LEU A 303 -3.46 2.50 -16.34
N CYS A 304 -4.46 1.69 -16.68
CA CYS A 304 -5.74 1.64 -15.99
C CYS A 304 -6.05 0.21 -15.53
N VAL A 305 -6.31 0.05 -14.22
CA VAL A 305 -6.49 -1.23 -13.56
C VAL A 305 -7.82 -1.24 -12.82
N PRO A 306 -8.66 -2.30 -12.92
CA PRO A 306 -9.90 -2.40 -12.18
C PRO A 306 -9.63 -2.62 -10.68
N VAL A 307 -10.42 -1.96 -9.84
CA VAL A 307 -10.49 -2.23 -8.40
C VAL A 307 -11.59 -3.27 -8.17
N ILE A 308 -11.17 -4.49 -7.86
CA ILE A 308 -12.08 -5.64 -7.74
C ILE A 308 -12.22 -6.02 -6.27
N ASN A 309 -13.45 -6.16 -5.78
CA ASN A 309 -13.71 -6.54 -4.41
C ASN A 309 -13.58 -8.08 -4.21
N LYS A 310 -13.65 -8.53 -2.94
CA LYS A 310 -13.58 -9.95 -2.55
C LYS A 310 -14.65 -10.86 -3.19
N HIS A 311 -15.72 -10.27 -3.74
CA HIS A 311 -16.80 -10.99 -4.43
C HIS A 311 -16.58 -11.03 -5.95
N GLY A 312 -15.45 -10.57 -6.47
CA GLY A 312 -15.15 -10.52 -7.90
C GLY A 312 -15.84 -9.39 -8.66
N LYS A 313 -16.48 -8.44 -7.96
CA LYS A 313 -17.16 -7.31 -8.58
C LYS A 313 -16.20 -6.12 -8.71
N THR A 314 -16.15 -5.49 -9.88
CA THR A 314 -15.45 -4.21 -10.06
C THR A 314 -16.22 -3.12 -9.33
N ILE A 315 -15.56 -2.44 -8.40
CA ILE A 315 -16.12 -1.34 -7.59
C ILE A 315 -15.59 0.03 -8.00
N GLY A 316 -14.55 0.04 -8.84
CA GLY A 316 -13.92 1.25 -9.34
C GLY A 316 -12.76 0.93 -10.27
N VAL A 317 -11.98 1.94 -10.63
CA VAL A 317 -10.77 1.80 -11.43
C VAL A 317 -9.69 2.77 -10.96
N THR A 318 -8.44 2.33 -10.98
CA THR A 318 -7.28 3.18 -10.75
C THR A 318 -6.61 3.47 -12.10
N GLN A 319 -6.50 4.74 -12.44
CA GLN A 319 -5.86 5.20 -13.67
C GLN A 319 -4.61 6.00 -13.33
N VAL A 320 -3.47 5.64 -13.93
CA VAL A 320 -2.19 6.33 -13.76
C VAL A 320 -1.73 6.84 -15.12
N LEU A 321 -1.29 8.09 -15.17
CA LEU A 321 -0.99 8.81 -16.40
C LEU A 321 0.47 9.23 -16.44
N ASN A 322 1.07 9.13 -17.65
CA ASN A 322 2.38 9.68 -17.97
C ASN A 322 3.51 9.17 -17.09
N LYS A 323 3.92 7.91 -17.27
CA LYS A 323 5.14 7.41 -16.64
C LYS A 323 6.35 8.26 -17.06
N ILE A 324 7.18 8.63 -16.10
CA ILE A 324 8.43 9.35 -16.31
C ILE A 324 9.48 8.35 -16.79
N GLY A 325 10.15 8.67 -17.90
CA GLY A 325 11.22 7.84 -18.47
C GLY A 325 10.77 6.82 -19.52
N GLY A 326 9.47 6.75 -19.87
CA GLY A 326 8.97 5.87 -20.94
C GLY A 326 7.53 5.40 -20.74
N PRO A 327 7.05 4.42 -21.48
CA PRO A 327 5.72 3.83 -21.28
C PRO A 327 5.70 2.90 -20.06
N PHE A 328 4.49 2.60 -19.57
CA PHE A 328 4.31 1.63 -18.49
C PHE A 328 4.72 0.22 -18.92
N THR A 329 5.46 -0.48 -18.07
CA THR A 329 5.94 -1.84 -18.29
C THR A 329 4.96 -2.88 -17.75
N ARG A 330 5.19 -4.18 -18.04
CA ARG A 330 4.44 -5.29 -17.42
C ARG A 330 4.67 -5.38 -15.92
N GLU A 331 5.82 -4.94 -15.43
CA GLU A 331 6.11 -4.89 -14.00
C GLU A 331 5.27 -3.81 -13.31
N ASP A 332 5.15 -2.62 -13.92
CA ASP A 332 4.27 -1.55 -13.44
C ASP A 332 2.81 -2.02 -13.36
N GLU A 333 2.36 -2.75 -14.39
CA GLU A 333 1.02 -3.33 -14.40
C GLU A 333 0.81 -4.32 -13.23
N SER A 334 1.77 -5.20 -12.99
CA SER A 334 1.71 -6.17 -11.89
C SER A 334 1.73 -5.48 -10.52
N ARG A 335 2.55 -4.44 -10.36
CA ARG A 335 2.63 -3.63 -9.14
C ARG A 335 1.31 -2.89 -8.88
N LEU A 336 0.74 -2.24 -9.89
CA LEU A 336 -0.52 -1.53 -9.74
C LEU A 336 -1.69 -2.48 -9.45
N LYS A 337 -1.72 -3.67 -10.05
CA LYS A 337 -2.71 -4.72 -9.73
C LYS A 337 -2.63 -5.18 -8.28
N ALA A 338 -1.42 -5.47 -7.79
CA ALA A 338 -1.22 -5.85 -6.40
C ALA A 338 -1.65 -4.73 -5.44
N PHE A 339 -1.31 -3.49 -5.76
CA PHE A 339 -1.69 -2.32 -4.99
C PHE A 339 -3.22 -2.11 -4.97
N THR A 340 -3.90 -2.16 -6.11
CA THR A 340 -5.36 -1.98 -6.19
C THR A 340 -6.14 -3.08 -5.49
N ALA A 341 -5.61 -4.29 -5.40
CA ALA A 341 -6.20 -5.35 -4.59
C ALA A 341 -6.24 -4.99 -3.10
N GLN A 342 -5.18 -4.37 -2.56
CA GLN A 342 -5.14 -3.88 -1.18
C GLN A 342 -6.03 -2.64 -0.98
N VAL A 343 -6.01 -1.73 -1.95
CA VAL A 343 -6.90 -0.56 -1.98
C VAL A 343 -8.38 -0.99 -1.90
N SER A 344 -8.76 -2.04 -2.60
CA SER A 344 -10.12 -2.57 -2.55
C SER A 344 -10.56 -2.96 -1.14
N ILE A 345 -9.66 -3.61 -0.38
CA ILE A 345 -9.93 -4.00 1.01
C ILE A 345 -10.07 -2.76 1.90
N ALA A 346 -9.17 -1.80 1.77
CA ALA A 346 -9.22 -0.55 2.52
C ALA A 346 -10.50 0.24 2.25
N LEU A 347 -10.92 0.34 0.97
CA LEU A 347 -12.16 1.00 0.57
C LEU A 347 -13.41 0.31 1.15
N GLU A 348 -13.47 -1.02 1.13
CA GLU A 348 -14.57 -1.76 1.76
C GLU A 348 -14.63 -1.50 3.27
N ASN A 349 -13.48 -1.50 3.95
CA ASN A 349 -13.38 -1.24 5.39
C ASN A 349 -13.82 0.20 5.73
N ALA A 350 -13.31 1.19 5.02
CA ALA A 350 -13.68 2.59 5.22
C ALA A 350 -15.19 2.82 4.96
N LYS A 351 -15.73 2.20 3.91
CA LYS A 351 -17.17 2.27 3.61
C LYS A 351 -18.00 1.62 4.71
N LEU A 352 -17.65 0.41 5.14
CA LEU A 352 -18.37 -0.28 6.23
C LEU A 352 -18.34 0.53 7.54
N PHE A 353 -17.19 1.13 7.86
CA PHE A 353 -17.07 1.99 9.03
C PHE A 353 -17.99 3.21 8.93
N ASN A 354 -18.00 3.89 7.77
CA ASN A 354 -18.87 5.03 7.54
C ASN A 354 -20.37 4.64 7.60
N ASP A 355 -20.74 3.49 7.02
CA ASP A 355 -22.11 2.97 7.09
C ASP A 355 -22.53 2.69 8.54
N ILE A 356 -21.64 2.10 9.35
CA ILE A 356 -21.89 1.85 10.79
C ILE A 356 -22.04 3.19 11.54
N GLN A 357 -21.19 4.17 11.30
CA GLN A 357 -21.28 5.50 11.92
C GLN A 357 -22.57 6.22 11.53
N ASN A 358 -22.94 6.17 10.26
CA ASN A 358 -24.20 6.76 9.79
C ASN A 358 -25.40 6.07 10.41
N MET A 359 -25.42 4.75 10.54
CA MET A 359 -26.47 3.99 11.20
C MET A 359 -26.56 4.34 12.70
N LYS A 360 -25.40 4.45 13.37
CA LYS A 360 -25.34 4.89 14.77
C LYS A 360 -25.93 6.29 14.93
N ASN A 361 -25.47 7.25 14.13
CA ASN A 361 -25.96 8.63 14.16
C ASN A 361 -27.46 8.71 13.87
N TYR A 362 -27.95 7.93 12.90
CA TYR A 362 -29.36 7.83 12.56
C TYR A 362 -30.19 7.30 13.76
N ASN A 363 -29.74 6.20 14.39
CA ASN A 363 -30.41 5.62 15.54
C ASN A 363 -30.42 6.58 16.74
N GLU A 364 -29.31 7.27 17.02
CA GLU A 364 -29.22 8.28 18.07
C GLU A 364 -30.16 9.46 17.77
N SER A 365 -30.19 9.98 16.54
CA SER A 365 -31.06 11.07 16.13
C SER A 365 -32.53 10.68 16.24
N MET A 366 -32.89 9.46 15.86
CA MET A 366 -34.24 8.92 15.99
C MET A 366 -34.65 8.90 17.46
N LEU A 367 -33.83 8.33 18.34
CA LEU A 367 -34.12 8.29 19.78
C LEU A 367 -34.27 9.69 20.39
N GLN A 368 -33.39 10.64 19.98
CA GLN A 368 -33.45 12.01 20.52
C GLN A 368 -34.67 12.79 20.04
N SER A 369 -35.20 12.48 18.85
CA SER A 369 -36.38 13.15 18.28
C SER A 369 -37.70 12.63 18.81
N MET A 370 -37.73 11.51 19.54
CA MET A 370 -38.93 10.94 20.12
C MET A 370 -39.51 11.86 21.20
N SER A 371 -40.86 12.01 21.21
CA SER A 371 -41.59 12.75 22.24
C SER A 371 -41.64 12.00 23.58
N ASN A 372 -41.64 10.66 23.51
CA ASN A 372 -41.65 9.80 24.69
C ASN A 372 -40.25 9.65 25.29
N GLY A 373 -40.16 9.65 26.61
CA GLY A 373 -38.94 9.34 27.33
C GLY A 373 -38.54 7.89 27.09
N VAL A 374 -37.33 7.65 26.58
CA VAL A 374 -36.78 6.30 26.35
C VAL A 374 -35.50 6.14 27.14
N LEU A 375 -35.48 5.15 28.04
CA LEU A 375 -34.32 4.73 28.79
C LEU A 375 -34.02 3.26 28.49
N THR A 376 -32.74 2.92 28.30
CA THR A 376 -32.31 1.52 28.21
C THR A 376 -31.42 1.18 29.39
N LEU A 377 -31.62 0.02 29.96
CA LEU A 377 -30.86 -0.54 31.08
C LEU A 377 -30.08 -1.75 30.59
N ASP A 378 -28.87 -1.95 31.11
CA ASP A 378 -28.13 -3.20 30.96
C ASP A 378 -28.66 -4.31 31.87
N GLU A 379 -27.99 -5.48 31.88
CA GLU A 379 -28.34 -6.64 32.71
C GLU A 379 -28.19 -6.34 34.22
N ASP A 380 -27.34 -5.36 34.57
CA ASP A 380 -27.09 -4.94 35.95
C ASP A 380 -28.03 -3.79 36.41
N GLY A 381 -28.96 -3.35 35.56
CA GLY A 381 -29.90 -2.27 35.84
C GLY A 381 -29.30 -0.86 35.73
N ARG A 382 -28.14 -0.70 35.07
CA ARG A 382 -27.55 0.62 34.81
C ARG A 382 -28.12 1.22 33.53
N ILE A 383 -28.33 2.53 33.57
CA ILE A 383 -28.87 3.26 32.43
C ILE A 383 -27.78 3.41 31.37
N ILE A 384 -27.94 2.75 30.21
CA ILE A 384 -27.03 2.87 29.06
C ILE A 384 -27.38 4.09 28.21
N THR A 385 -28.67 4.31 27.93
CA THR A 385 -29.14 5.46 27.16
C THR A 385 -30.32 6.12 27.80
N CYS A 386 -30.45 7.43 27.63
CA CYS A 386 -31.61 8.21 27.98
C CYS A 386 -31.77 9.34 26.94
N ASN A 387 -32.90 9.36 26.24
CA ASN A 387 -33.16 10.39 25.22
C ASN A 387 -33.54 11.74 25.83
N ALA A 388 -33.66 12.76 24.99
CA ALA A 388 -33.97 14.13 25.42
C ALA A 388 -35.31 14.23 26.19
N ALA A 389 -36.33 13.46 25.80
CA ALA A 389 -37.61 13.44 26.49
C ALA A 389 -37.50 12.77 27.88
N GLY A 390 -36.78 11.65 28.00
CA GLY A 390 -36.47 11.01 29.28
C GLY A 390 -35.73 11.93 30.24
N LEU A 391 -34.71 12.66 29.75
CA LEU A 391 -33.98 13.64 30.55
C LEU A 391 -34.87 14.78 31.06
N ARG A 392 -35.83 15.23 30.24
CA ARG A 392 -36.83 16.24 30.67
C ARG A 392 -37.72 15.72 31.78
N ILE A 393 -38.25 14.49 31.66
CA ILE A 393 -39.11 13.86 32.67
C ILE A 393 -38.35 13.64 33.97
N LEU A 394 -37.13 13.09 33.90
CA LEU A 394 -36.24 12.89 35.06
C LEU A 394 -35.71 14.21 35.65
N GLN A 395 -35.87 15.34 34.95
CA GLN A 395 -35.34 16.66 35.32
C GLN A 395 -33.82 16.63 35.60
N ARG A 396 -33.06 15.96 34.73
CA ARG A 396 -31.59 15.74 34.84
C ARG A 396 -30.89 16.09 33.54
N ARG A 397 -29.54 16.23 33.60
CA ARG A 397 -28.68 16.33 32.43
C ARG A 397 -28.16 14.97 32.02
N GLY A 398 -27.86 14.76 30.73
CA GLY A 398 -27.47 13.44 30.22
C GLY A 398 -26.25 12.84 30.91
N GLY A 399 -25.23 13.66 31.19
CA GLY A 399 -24.02 13.21 31.89
C GLY A 399 -24.26 12.74 33.34
N ASP A 400 -25.37 13.15 33.95
CA ASP A 400 -25.72 12.76 35.33
C ASP A 400 -26.55 11.45 35.39
N VAL A 401 -27.00 10.93 34.25
CA VAL A 401 -27.95 9.83 34.14
C VAL A 401 -27.31 8.58 33.54
N VAL A 402 -26.60 8.74 32.43
CA VAL A 402 -26.00 7.60 31.75
C VAL A 402 -24.87 7.00 32.58
N GLY A 403 -24.85 5.68 32.70
CA GLY A 403 -23.90 4.92 33.52
C GLY A 403 -24.29 4.77 34.98
N GLN A 404 -25.33 5.47 35.43
CA GLN A 404 -25.83 5.34 36.80
C GLN A 404 -26.87 4.21 36.92
N PRO A 405 -27.00 3.59 38.09
CA PRO A 405 -28.03 2.59 38.32
C PRO A 405 -29.41 3.23 38.32
N ALA A 406 -30.42 2.55 37.78
CA ALA A 406 -31.80 3.06 37.68
C ALA A 406 -32.44 3.34 39.03
N ASP A 407 -32.08 2.60 40.09
CA ASP A 407 -32.56 2.79 41.47
C ASP A 407 -32.13 4.15 42.06
N ALA A 408 -31.11 4.80 41.55
CA ALA A 408 -30.74 6.16 41.96
C ALA A 408 -31.77 7.22 41.52
N PHE A 409 -32.63 6.92 40.55
CA PHE A 409 -33.62 7.85 40.00
C PHE A 409 -35.07 7.48 40.33
N PHE A 410 -35.38 6.19 40.33
CA PHE A 410 -36.71 5.70 40.64
C PHE A 410 -36.81 5.32 42.13
N ILE A 411 -36.87 6.36 42.98
CA ILE A 411 -36.92 6.26 44.44
C ILE A 411 -38.30 6.65 44.98
N GLU A 412 -38.60 6.31 46.24
CA GLU A 412 -39.82 6.68 46.96
C GLU A 412 -41.12 6.36 46.18
N ALA A 413 -41.86 7.40 45.74
CA ALA A 413 -43.11 7.25 45.01
C ALA A 413 -42.92 6.62 43.61
N ASN A 414 -41.70 6.54 43.09
CA ASN A 414 -41.39 6.01 41.77
C ASN A 414 -40.88 4.54 41.83
N LEU A 415 -40.72 3.91 43.00
CA LEU A 415 -40.19 2.56 43.16
C LEU A 415 -40.94 1.50 42.33
N TRP A 416 -42.21 1.71 42.06
CA TRP A 416 -43.04 0.82 41.25
C TRP A 416 -42.49 0.60 39.84
N VAL A 417 -41.73 1.56 39.28
CA VAL A 417 -41.08 1.39 37.98
C VAL A 417 -40.03 0.29 38.04
N LEU A 418 -39.25 0.22 39.14
CA LEU A 418 -38.26 -0.83 39.33
C LEU A 418 -38.90 -2.21 39.52
N GLU A 419 -40.07 -2.27 40.17
CA GLU A 419 -40.87 -3.50 40.29
C GLU A 419 -41.32 -3.99 38.91
N CYS A 420 -41.78 -3.08 38.01
CA CYS A 420 -42.09 -3.41 36.62
C CYS A 420 -40.85 -3.90 35.87
N VAL A 421 -39.69 -3.25 36.03
CA VAL A 421 -38.41 -3.69 35.43
C VAL A 421 -38.08 -5.11 35.92
N GLN A 422 -38.12 -5.38 37.23
CA GLN A 422 -37.82 -6.68 37.78
C GLN A 422 -38.74 -7.77 37.20
N LYS A 423 -40.04 -7.49 37.14
CA LYS A 423 -41.04 -8.38 36.56
C LYS A 423 -40.76 -8.72 35.11
N VAL A 424 -40.34 -7.72 34.28
CA VAL A 424 -39.99 -7.92 32.87
C VAL A 424 -38.67 -8.68 32.72
N VAL A 425 -37.69 -8.42 33.60
CA VAL A 425 -36.45 -9.17 33.66
C VAL A 425 -36.68 -10.66 33.93
N GLU A 426 -37.63 -11.00 34.81
CA GLU A 426 -37.96 -12.37 35.16
C GLU A 426 -38.88 -13.05 34.13
N SER A 427 -39.95 -12.38 33.71
CA SER A 427 -40.96 -12.95 32.81
C SER A 427 -40.60 -12.92 31.35
N GLN A 428 -39.70 -12.01 30.95
CA GLN A 428 -39.38 -11.69 29.53
C GLN A 428 -40.62 -11.27 28.71
N VAL A 429 -41.64 -10.75 29.37
CA VAL A 429 -42.86 -10.24 28.74
C VAL A 429 -42.98 -8.76 29.07
N ALA A 430 -43.42 -7.97 28.09
CA ALA A 430 -43.66 -6.55 28.28
C ALA A 430 -44.66 -6.28 29.42
N ASP A 431 -44.41 -5.25 30.25
CA ASP A 431 -45.30 -4.75 31.27
C ASP A 431 -45.72 -3.32 30.93
N ILE A 432 -47.01 -3.02 31.06
CA ILE A 432 -47.59 -1.73 30.68
C ILE A 432 -48.39 -1.20 31.89
N SER A 433 -48.02 -0.03 32.36
CA SER A 433 -48.72 0.69 33.42
C SER A 433 -49.30 1.99 32.83
N MET A 434 -50.61 2.04 32.74
CA MET A 434 -51.31 3.21 32.20
C MET A 434 -51.78 4.13 33.33
N ASP A 435 -51.81 5.42 33.05
CA ASP A 435 -52.36 6.46 33.93
C ASP A 435 -51.69 6.54 35.31
N ALA A 436 -50.40 6.21 35.35
CA ALA A 436 -49.57 6.23 36.54
C ALA A 436 -48.99 7.62 36.81
N GLU A 437 -48.44 7.80 38.01
CA GLU A 437 -47.83 9.05 38.42
C GLU A 437 -46.33 8.88 38.66
N LEU A 438 -45.53 9.81 38.11
CA LEU A 438 -44.09 9.95 38.41
C LEU A 438 -43.82 11.31 39.05
N LYS A 439 -43.02 11.31 40.11
CA LYS A 439 -42.68 12.53 40.84
C LYS A 439 -41.16 12.78 40.80
N PHE A 440 -40.74 13.84 40.13
CA PHE A 440 -39.33 14.25 40.08
C PHE A 440 -39.17 15.70 40.56
N LYS A 441 -38.32 15.94 41.54
CA LYS A 441 -38.03 17.26 42.12
C LYS A 441 -39.28 18.07 42.48
N GLY A 442 -40.30 17.39 42.99
CA GLY A 442 -41.56 18.03 43.37
C GLY A 442 -42.57 18.24 42.23
N THR A 443 -42.20 17.98 40.98
CA THR A 443 -43.14 18.01 39.85
C THR A 443 -43.77 16.63 39.67
N LEU A 444 -45.11 16.61 39.54
CA LEU A 444 -45.88 15.42 39.25
C LEU A 444 -46.16 15.32 37.75
N PHE A 445 -45.87 14.19 37.18
CA PHE A 445 -46.17 13.84 35.78
C PHE A 445 -47.20 12.72 35.78
N SER A 446 -48.26 12.86 34.97
CA SER A 446 -49.12 11.74 34.62
C SER A 446 -48.53 11.03 33.42
N VAL A 447 -48.30 9.73 33.55
CA VAL A 447 -47.54 8.99 32.54
C VAL A 447 -48.17 7.65 32.20
N ASN A 448 -47.93 7.19 30.97
CA ASN A 448 -48.00 5.78 30.61
C ASN A 448 -46.57 5.24 30.57
N VAL A 449 -46.30 4.15 31.26
CA VAL A 449 -44.97 3.51 31.30
C VAL A 449 -45.07 2.12 30.70
N THR A 450 -44.23 1.88 29.70
CA THR A 450 -44.07 0.55 29.09
C THR A 450 -42.65 0.06 29.33
N VAL A 451 -42.52 -1.12 29.91
CA VAL A 451 -41.24 -1.78 30.13
C VAL A 451 -41.14 -2.98 29.19
N LEU A 452 -40.07 -3.04 28.40
CA LEU A 452 -39.85 -4.07 27.37
C LEU A 452 -38.53 -4.79 27.62
N PRO A 453 -38.45 -6.13 27.43
CA PRO A 453 -37.16 -6.82 27.42
C PRO A 453 -36.40 -6.51 26.15
N LEU A 454 -35.11 -6.23 26.26
CA LEU A 454 -34.19 -6.11 25.11
C LEU A 454 -33.48 -7.45 24.91
N VAL A 455 -33.66 -8.03 23.72
CA VAL A 455 -33.03 -9.30 23.33
C VAL A 455 -32.29 -9.17 22.02
N SER A 456 -31.14 -9.84 21.88
CA SER A 456 -30.39 -9.92 20.61
C SER A 456 -31.13 -10.77 19.60
N VAL A 457 -30.67 -10.71 18.34
CA VAL A 457 -31.14 -11.59 17.25
C VAL A 457 -30.97 -13.08 17.63
N GLU A 458 -29.98 -13.41 18.43
CA GLU A 458 -29.69 -14.75 18.95
C GLU A 458 -30.54 -15.11 20.20
N LYS A 459 -31.52 -14.28 20.54
CA LYS A 459 -32.37 -14.41 21.75
C LYS A 459 -31.61 -14.31 23.08
N LYS A 460 -30.41 -13.73 23.07
CA LYS A 460 -29.69 -13.45 24.32
C LYS A 460 -30.23 -12.16 24.93
N LYS A 461 -30.42 -12.15 26.26
CA LYS A 461 -30.77 -10.96 27.03
C LYS A 461 -29.69 -9.87 26.84
N ILE A 462 -30.11 -8.65 26.56
CA ILE A 462 -29.21 -7.49 26.45
C ILE A 462 -29.49 -6.49 27.57
N GLY A 463 -30.74 -6.49 28.08
CA GLY A 463 -31.18 -5.55 29.08
C GLY A 463 -32.67 -5.29 29.04
N THR A 464 -33.09 -4.08 29.42
CA THR A 464 -34.49 -3.68 29.49
C THR A 464 -34.67 -2.26 28.96
N MET A 465 -35.79 -1.98 28.29
CA MET A 465 -36.16 -0.63 27.82
C MET A 465 -37.35 -0.13 28.59
N ILE A 466 -37.30 1.10 29.09
CA ILE A 466 -38.39 1.82 29.73
C ILE A 466 -38.82 2.93 28.78
N ILE A 467 -40.08 2.94 28.38
CA ILE A 467 -40.70 4.00 27.60
C ILE A 467 -41.67 4.75 28.49
N ILE A 468 -41.54 6.06 28.61
CA ILE A 468 -42.35 6.93 29.42
C ILE A 468 -43.05 7.94 28.51
N GLU A 469 -44.33 7.83 28.39
CA GLU A 469 -45.19 8.79 27.69
C GLU A 469 -45.77 9.79 28.71
N ASP A 470 -45.47 11.06 28.56
CA ASP A 470 -46.01 12.13 29.41
C ASP A 470 -47.38 12.57 28.88
N ILE A 471 -48.41 12.22 29.59
CA ILE A 471 -49.83 12.54 29.29
C ILE A 471 -50.37 13.67 30.17
N THR A 472 -49.48 14.42 30.84
CA THR A 472 -49.86 15.47 31.80
C THR A 472 -50.67 16.58 31.14
N SER A 473 -50.31 16.98 29.95
CA SER A 473 -51.01 18.02 29.19
C SER A 473 -52.39 17.58 28.74
N GLU A 474 -52.49 16.38 28.21
CA GLU A 474 -53.75 15.74 27.77
C GLU A 474 -54.73 15.58 28.92
N LYS A 475 -54.26 15.08 30.05
CA LYS A 475 -55.08 14.98 31.25
C LYS A 475 -55.53 16.33 31.76
N ARG A 476 -54.66 17.35 31.74
CA ARG A 476 -55.02 18.71 32.17
C ARG A 476 -56.09 19.31 31.27
N VAL A 477 -55.97 19.14 29.95
CA VAL A 477 -56.96 19.60 28.98
C VAL A 477 -58.28 18.88 29.20
N LYS A 478 -58.27 17.54 29.32
CA LYS A 478 -59.47 16.73 29.59
C LYS A 478 -60.16 17.14 30.90
N SER A 479 -59.39 17.30 31.96
CA SER A 479 -59.90 17.72 33.26
C SER A 479 -60.52 19.15 33.22
N THR A 480 -59.88 20.06 32.44
CA THR A 480 -60.41 21.39 32.27
C THR A 480 -61.70 21.40 31.46
N MET A 481 -61.74 20.66 30.35
CA MET A 481 -62.94 20.50 29.52
C MET A 481 -64.11 19.89 30.30
N SER A 482 -63.85 18.84 31.10
CA SER A 482 -64.88 18.19 31.91
C SER A 482 -65.49 19.07 33.00
N ARG A 483 -64.86 20.19 33.34
CA ARG A 483 -65.44 21.20 34.27
C ARG A 483 -66.46 22.11 33.63
N TYR A 484 -66.39 22.29 32.31
CA TYR A 484 -67.17 23.27 31.56
C TYR A 484 -68.13 22.63 30.56
N MET A 485 -68.03 21.30 30.29
CA MET A 485 -68.89 20.60 29.35
C MET A 485 -69.15 19.15 29.83
N ASP A 486 -70.17 18.52 29.22
CA ASP A 486 -70.44 17.10 29.47
C ASP A 486 -69.23 16.20 29.17
N PRO A 487 -68.80 15.32 30.10
CA PRO A 487 -67.63 14.47 29.90
C PRO A 487 -67.68 13.63 28.60
N ARG A 488 -68.85 13.17 28.18
CA ARG A 488 -69.02 12.41 26.93
C ARG A 488 -68.78 13.26 25.68
N LEU A 489 -69.04 14.57 25.78
CA LEU A 489 -68.75 15.50 24.70
C LEU A 489 -67.26 15.87 24.64
N ALA A 490 -66.63 15.99 25.80
CA ALA A 490 -65.19 16.20 25.89
C ALA A 490 -64.40 15.00 25.33
N ASP A 491 -64.79 13.77 25.63
CA ASP A 491 -64.15 12.55 25.08
C ASP A 491 -64.31 12.51 23.53
N ARG A 492 -65.49 12.78 22.99
CA ARG A 492 -65.69 12.83 21.53
C ARG A 492 -64.90 13.92 20.83
N LEU A 493 -64.70 15.07 21.45
CA LEU A 493 -63.89 16.17 20.91
C LEU A 493 -62.40 15.81 20.86
N LEU A 494 -61.91 15.05 21.86
CA LEU A 494 -60.52 14.59 21.90
C LEU A 494 -60.25 13.40 20.96
N GLU A 495 -61.26 12.53 20.76
CA GLU A 495 -61.14 11.36 19.86
C GLU A 495 -61.30 11.71 18.39
N SER A 496 -62.12 12.70 18.02
CA SER A 496 -62.49 12.97 16.63
C SER A 496 -61.47 13.76 15.85
N GLY A 497 -60.49 14.47 16.50
CA GLY A 497 -59.41 15.21 15.81
C GLY A 497 -59.89 16.25 14.75
N GLU A 498 -61.17 16.35 14.49
CA GLU A 498 -61.75 17.27 13.51
C GLU A 498 -62.00 18.65 14.15
N GLU A 499 -61.74 19.69 13.40
CA GLU A 499 -62.11 21.06 13.72
C GLU A 499 -63.65 21.15 13.84
N ILE A 500 -64.19 20.92 15.03
CA ILE A 500 -65.62 21.06 15.33
C ILE A 500 -65.98 22.53 15.61
N LEU A 501 -65.16 23.46 15.20
CA LEU A 501 -65.44 24.93 15.28
C LEU A 501 -66.44 25.42 14.25
N GLY A 502 -66.88 24.59 13.32
CA GLY A 502 -67.83 24.94 12.25
C GLY A 502 -69.31 24.71 12.56
N GLY A 503 -69.66 24.15 13.73
CA GLY A 503 -71.05 23.80 14.09
C GLY A 503 -71.64 22.68 13.25
N LYS A 504 -72.33 21.72 13.86
CA LYS A 504 -73.04 20.64 13.14
C LYS A 504 -74.52 20.97 13.05
N ASN A 505 -75.08 21.04 11.84
CA ASN A 505 -76.51 21.14 11.65
C ASN A 505 -77.23 19.95 12.30
N THR A 506 -77.96 20.21 13.42
CA THR A 506 -78.72 19.19 14.13
C THR A 506 -80.17 19.70 14.28
N LEU A 507 -81.13 18.84 14.04
CA LEU A 507 -82.51 19.14 14.34
C LEU A 507 -82.70 19.12 15.85
N ALA A 508 -83.00 20.27 16.42
CA ALA A 508 -83.31 20.40 17.84
C ALA A 508 -84.78 20.78 18.01
N THR A 509 -85.48 20.07 18.86
CA THR A 509 -86.83 20.43 19.33
C THR A 509 -86.69 21.24 20.61
N ILE A 510 -87.13 22.48 20.58
CA ILE A 510 -87.13 23.37 21.75
C ILE A 510 -88.55 23.30 22.33
N LEU A 511 -88.72 22.82 23.54
CA LEU A 511 -89.99 22.79 24.27
C LEU A 511 -89.98 23.95 25.30
N PHE A 512 -90.95 24.85 25.16
CA PHE A 512 -91.23 25.83 26.19
C PHE A 512 -92.40 25.36 27.05
N THR A 513 -92.30 25.32 28.39
CA THR A 513 -93.36 25.08 29.36
C THR A 513 -93.53 26.31 30.22
N ASP A 514 -94.79 26.76 30.37
CA ASP A 514 -95.20 27.76 31.35
C ASP A 514 -95.20 27.17 32.76
#